data_b2259dc1842d5100b3cff5d74d48388c
#
_entry.id   b2259dc1842d5100b3cff5d74d48388c
#
_cell.length_a   1.000
_cell.length_b   1.000
_cell.length_c   1.000
_cell.angle_alpha   90.00
_cell.angle_beta   90.00
_cell.angle_gamma   90.00
#
_symmetry.space_group_name_H-M   'P 1'
#
loop_
_entity.id
_entity.type
_entity.pdbx_description
1 polymer ?
#
loop_
_entity_poly.entity_id
_entity_poly.type
_entity_poly.pdbx_seq_one_letter_code
_entity_poly.pdbx_strand_id
1 'polypeptide(L)'
;MCRIWAIYKGGVYDLTDYFYTVSLYGDASGEGVPKYDFLDQSITSLFKQQPGQDLTKDIQKALDSLSEEDAERQLTCMKRVFYLGDTDFRKEARCTVQNYLLLAFSIVMMSTVVAKCEFRANVHMRVYTDI
;
A
#
# COMPACT_ATOMS: atom_id res chain seq x y z
N MET A 1 13.38 17.79 9.38
CA MET A 1 14.08 16.61 8.84
C MET A 1 13.21 16.03 7.72
N CYS A 2 13.74 15.87 6.51
CA CYS A 2 12.96 15.28 5.41
C CYS A 2 12.82 13.78 5.65
N ARG A 3 11.61 13.23 5.48
CA ARG A 3 11.40 11.78 5.54
C ARG A 3 11.99 11.10 4.32
N ILE A 4 12.69 10.00 4.52
CA ILE A 4 13.32 9.18 3.47
C ILE A 4 12.53 7.88 3.36
N TRP A 5 11.57 7.87 2.45
CA TRP A 5 10.69 6.74 2.18
C TRP A 5 10.59 6.49 0.68
N ALA A 6 10.23 5.29 0.28
CA ALA A 6 9.98 4.94 -1.11
C ALA A 6 8.97 3.79 -1.22
N ILE A 7 8.49 3.56 -2.44
CA ILE A 7 7.57 2.47 -2.76
C ILE A 7 8.35 1.34 -3.44
N TYR A 8 8.14 0.11 -2.99
CA TYR A 8 8.64 -1.09 -3.63
C TYR A 8 7.54 -2.16 -3.70
N LYS A 9 7.21 -2.60 -4.92
CA LYS A 9 6.14 -3.59 -5.21
C LYS A 9 4.81 -3.26 -4.51
N GLY A 10 4.45 -1.97 -4.49
CA GLY A 10 3.21 -1.50 -3.88
C GLY A 10 3.25 -1.30 -2.36
N GLY A 11 4.32 -1.69 -1.69
CA GLY A 11 4.55 -1.43 -0.26
C GLY A 11 5.35 -0.14 -0.04
N VAL A 12 5.02 0.59 1.00
CA VAL A 12 5.74 1.79 1.46
C VAL A 12 6.77 1.39 2.50
N TYR A 13 8.00 1.81 2.29
CA TYR A 13 9.13 1.55 3.18
C TYR A 13 9.73 2.87 3.65
N ASP A 14 9.86 3.08 4.95
CA ASP A 14 10.45 4.28 5.56
C ASP A 14 11.80 3.94 6.22
N LEU A 15 12.87 4.53 5.69
CA LEU A 15 14.22 4.35 6.17
C LEU A 15 14.73 5.59 6.94
N THR A 16 13.86 6.52 7.33
CA THR A 16 14.24 7.77 8.00
C THR A 16 15.05 7.50 9.27
N ASP A 17 14.52 6.65 10.15
CA ASP A 17 15.19 6.33 11.43
C ASP A 17 16.46 5.52 11.23
N TYR A 18 16.52 4.66 10.21
CA TYR A 18 17.72 3.94 9.84
C TYR A 18 18.86 4.90 9.46
N PHE A 19 18.60 5.84 8.56
CA PHE A 19 19.60 6.83 8.15
C PHE A 19 20.03 7.74 9.31
N TYR A 20 19.09 8.09 10.18
CA TYR A 20 19.42 8.84 11.39
C TYR A 20 20.37 8.04 12.30
N THR A 21 20.05 6.77 12.54
CA THR A 21 20.89 5.88 13.36
C THR A 21 22.27 5.67 12.74
N VAL A 22 22.36 5.40 11.44
CA VAL A 22 23.63 5.26 10.73
C VAL A 22 24.44 6.55 10.78
N SER A 23 23.82 7.73 10.70
CA SER A 23 24.52 9.02 10.79
C SER A 23 25.10 9.28 12.17
N LEU A 24 24.50 8.74 13.24
CA LEU A 24 24.97 8.92 14.62
C LEU A 24 26.02 7.87 15.03
N TYR A 25 25.87 6.64 14.56
CA TYR A 25 26.61 5.48 15.06
C TYR A 25 27.35 4.70 13.96
N GLY A 26 27.20 5.08 12.68
CA GLY A 26 27.75 4.35 11.54
C GLY A 26 29.28 4.26 11.54
N ASP A 27 29.95 5.25 12.10
CA ASP A 27 31.42 5.30 12.23
C ASP A 27 31.96 4.63 13.51
N ALA A 28 31.07 4.08 14.34
CA ALA A 28 31.47 3.38 15.56
C ALA A 28 32.12 2.02 15.21
N SER A 29 33.41 2.04 14.94
CA SER A 29 34.25 0.86 14.66
C SER A 29 34.90 0.40 15.95
N GLY A 30 34.39 -0.65 16.59
CA GLY A 30 34.99 -1.28 17.75
C GLY A 30 34.64 -2.75 17.82
N GLU A 31 35.54 -3.56 18.40
CA GLU A 31 35.27 -4.97 18.68
C GLU A 31 34.08 -5.07 19.63
N GLY A 32 32.98 -5.71 19.17
CA GLY A 32 31.73 -5.86 19.93
C GLY A 32 30.67 -4.77 19.71
N VAL A 33 30.90 -3.77 18.87
CA VAL A 33 29.88 -2.77 18.50
C VAL A 33 28.99 -3.31 17.38
N PRO A 34 27.65 -3.28 17.51
CA PRO A 34 26.75 -3.70 16.44
C PRO A 34 26.98 -2.87 15.18
N LYS A 35 27.05 -3.52 14.02
CA LYS A 35 27.11 -2.82 12.75
C LYS A 35 25.72 -2.26 12.43
N TYR A 36 25.56 -0.96 12.53
CA TYR A 36 24.28 -0.28 12.25
C TYR A 36 24.00 -0.14 10.75
N ASP A 37 25.04 -0.12 9.92
CA ASP A 37 24.94 -0.10 8.46
C ASP A 37 24.88 -1.53 7.91
N PHE A 38 23.68 -2.12 7.93
CA PHE A 38 23.44 -3.50 7.53
C PHE A 38 22.73 -3.65 6.17
N LEU A 39 22.18 -2.55 5.63
CA LEU A 39 21.61 -2.53 4.30
C LEU A 39 22.69 -2.29 3.25
N ASP A 40 22.52 -2.92 2.08
CA ASP A 40 23.44 -2.72 0.97
C ASP A 40 23.45 -1.26 0.50
N GLN A 41 24.65 -0.77 0.15
CA GLN A 41 24.85 0.62 -0.25
C GLN A 41 24.12 0.95 -1.55
N SER A 42 23.94 -0.01 -2.46
CA SER A 42 23.18 0.18 -3.70
C SER A 42 21.73 0.50 -3.40
N ILE A 43 21.10 -0.20 -2.44
CA ILE A 43 19.72 0.02 -2.02
C ILE A 43 19.59 1.35 -1.27
N THR A 44 20.46 1.61 -0.29
CA THR A 44 20.37 2.83 0.52
C THR A 44 20.59 4.09 -0.29
N SER A 45 21.46 4.05 -1.31
CA SER A 45 21.68 5.18 -2.23
C SER A 45 20.43 5.55 -3.03
N LEU A 46 19.64 4.57 -3.47
CA LEU A 46 18.39 4.80 -4.20
C LEU A 46 17.37 5.57 -3.35
N PHE A 47 17.19 5.19 -2.08
CA PHE A 47 16.29 5.90 -1.16
C PHE A 47 16.74 7.34 -0.89
N LYS A 48 18.05 7.60 -0.85
CA LYS A 48 18.58 8.97 -0.69
C LYS A 48 18.40 9.83 -1.92
N GLN A 49 18.58 9.26 -3.12
CA GLN A 49 18.54 10.00 -4.39
C GLN A 49 17.10 10.34 -4.82
N GLN A 50 16.16 9.44 -4.57
CA GLN A 50 14.78 9.54 -5.06
C GLN A 50 13.74 9.26 -3.96
N PRO A 51 13.71 10.06 -2.89
CA PRO A 51 12.73 9.86 -1.82
C PRO A 51 11.30 10.12 -2.33
N GLY A 52 10.36 9.31 -1.87
CA GLY A 52 8.94 9.46 -2.20
C GLY A 52 8.51 8.89 -3.55
N GLN A 53 9.40 8.20 -4.27
CA GLN A 53 9.10 7.63 -5.59
C GLN A 53 8.93 6.10 -5.55
N ASP A 54 8.37 5.56 -6.63
CA ASP A 54 8.32 4.11 -6.85
C ASP A 54 9.66 3.61 -7.40
N LEU A 55 10.44 2.99 -6.54
CA LEU A 55 11.76 2.46 -6.84
C LEU A 55 11.74 0.96 -7.17
N THR A 56 10.57 0.38 -7.49
CA THR A 56 10.43 -1.07 -7.72
C THR A 56 11.46 -1.59 -8.72
N LYS A 57 11.65 -0.90 -9.85
CA LYS A 57 12.57 -1.34 -10.89
C LYS A 57 14.04 -1.22 -10.49
N ASP A 58 14.37 -0.16 -9.80
CA ASP A 58 15.76 0.14 -9.45
C ASP A 58 16.23 -0.72 -8.27
N ILE A 59 15.37 -0.92 -7.27
CA ILE A 59 15.63 -1.87 -6.18
C ILE A 59 15.73 -3.30 -6.72
N GLN A 60 14.88 -3.69 -7.68
CA GLN A 60 14.97 -5.03 -8.28
C GLN A 60 16.31 -5.21 -8.99
N LYS A 61 16.80 -4.25 -9.76
CA LYS A 61 18.13 -4.28 -10.38
C LYS A 61 19.26 -4.36 -9.37
N ALA A 62 19.15 -3.60 -8.26
CA ALA A 62 20.14 -3.65 -7.20
C ALA A 62 20.17 -5.05 -6.55
N LEU A 63 19.02 -5.66 -6.29
CA LEU A 63 18.90 -7.01 -5.76
C LEU A 63 19.42 -8.06 -6.73
N ASP A 64 19.16 -7.93 -8.02
CA ASP A 64 19.64 -8.86 -9.07
C ASP A 64 21.17 -8.82 -9.22
N SER A 65 21.83 -7.75 -8.76
CA SER A 65 23.29 -7.63 -8.73
C SER A 65 23.94 -8.28 -7.49
N LEU A 66 23.17 -8.64 -6.47
CA LEU A 66 23.60 -9.31 -5.27
C LEU A 66 23.53 -10.83 -5.42
N SER A 67 24.17 -11.58 -4.50
CA SER A 67 23.95 -13.01 -4.42
C SER A 67 22.48 -13.29 -4.01
N GLU A 68 21.93 -14.43 -4.45
CA GLU A 68 20.54 -14.79 -4.15
C GLU A 68 20.26 -14.82 -2.63
N GLU A 69 21.20 -15.33 -1.85
CA GLU A 69 21.11 -15.39 -0.40
C GLU A 69 21.12 -13.98 0.24
N ASP A 70 21.99 -13.09 -0.23
CA ASP A 70 22.05 -11.71 0.26
C ASP A 70 20.81 -10.90 -0.15
N ALA A 71 20.32 -11.08 -1.37
CA ALA A 71 19.10 -10.44 -1.85
C ALA A 71 17.88 -10.84 -1.00
N GLU A 72 17.72 -12.13 -0.69
CA GLU A 72 16.63 -12.59 0.20
C GLU A 72 16.77 -12.02 1.62
N ARG A 73 18.00 -11.97 2.15
CA ARG A 73 18.28 -11.39 3.46
C ARG A 73 17.91 -9.91 3.51
N GLN A 74 18.32 -9.13 2.50
CA GLN A 74 17.99 -7.71 2.37
C GLN A 74 16.48 -7.48 2.25
N LEU A 75 15.80 -8.23 1.40
CA LEU A 75 14.35 -8.14 1.24
C LEU A 75 13.58 -8.50 2.52
N THR A 76 14.02 -9.55 3.21
CA THR A 76 13.40 -9.96 4.48
C THR A 76 13.58 -8.88 5.54
N CYS A 77 14.77 -8.30 5.62
CA CYS A 77 15.07 -7.21 6.52
C CYS A 77 14.21 -5.97 6.21
N MET A 78 14.15 -5.56 4.94
CA MET A 78 13.30 -4.45 4.50
C MET A 78 11.84 -4.65 4.90
N LYS A 79 11.28 -5.83 4.62
CA LYS A 79 9.88 -6.14 4.95
C LYS A 79 9.59 -6.17 6.44
N ARG A 80 10.52 -6.61 7.26
CA ARG A 80 10.28 -6.75 8.71
C ARG A 80 10.47 -5.46 9.48
N VAL A 81 11.41 -4.62 9.04
CA VAL A 81 11.86 -3.46 9.83
C VAL A 81 11.28 -2.15 9.29
N PHE A 82 11.20 -1.99 7.97
CA PHE A 82 10.92 -0.69 7.34
C PHE A 82 9.56 -0.61 6.65
N TYR A 83 8.82 -1.70 6.59
CA TYR A 83 7.50 -1.73 5.95
C TYR A 83 6.47 -0.99 6.80
N LEU A 84 5.82 0.02 6.22
CA LEU A 84 4.76 0.80 6.85
C LEU A 84 3.35 0.33 6.46
N GLY A 85 3.17 -0.10 5.21
CA GLY A 85 1.86 -0.48 4.68
C GLY A 85 1.83 -0.47 3.15
N ASP A 86 0.70 -0.81 2.57
CA ASP A 86 0.49 -0.81 1.12
C ASP A 86 -0.02 0.53 0.62
N THR A 87 0.36 0.88 -0.62
CA THR A 87 -0.07 2.12 -1.28
C THR A 87 -1.54 2.10 -1.72
N ASP A 88 -2.11 0.92 -1.94
CA ASP A 88 -3.48 0.76 -2.45
C ASP A 88 -4.33 -0.13 -1.54
N PHE A 89 -4.98 0.50 -0.57
CA PHE A 89 -5.94 -0.15 0.33
C PHE A 89 -7.21 -0.66 -0.39
N ARG A 90 -7.46 -0.22 -1.63
CA ARG A 90 -8.66 -0.61 -2.39
C ARG A 90 -8.66 -2.08 -2.79
N LYS A 91 -7.50 -2.72 -2.81
CA LYS A 91 -7.34 -4.16 -3.06
C LYS A 91 -7.51 -5.03 -1.82
N GLU A 92 -7.61 -4.44 -0.64
CA GLU A 92 -7.93 -5.20 0.56
C GLU A 92 -9.33 -5.84 0.44
N ALA A 93 -9.44 -7.10 0.81
CA ALA A 93 -10.69 -7.85 0.76
C ALA A 93 -11.83 -7.12 1.52
N ARG A 94 -11.52 -6.38 2.59
CA ARG A 94 -12.46 -5.54 3.35
C ARG A 94 -13.09 -4.45 2.49
N CYS A 95 -12.30 -3.68 1.76
CA CYS A 95 -12.80 -2.62 0.90
C CYS A 95 -13.61 -3.18 -0.27
N THR A 96 -13.19 -4.30 -0.83
CA THR A 96 -13.90 -4.97 -1.91
C THR A 96 -15.28 -5.46 -1.44
N VAL A 97 -15.35 -6.13 -0.29
CA VAL A 97 -16.61 -6.58 0.30
C VAL A 97 -17.52 -5.41 0.63
N GLN A 98 -17.00 -4.34 1.20
CA GLN A 98 -17.77 -3.13 1.52
C GLN A 98 -18.37 -2.48 0.27
N ASN A 99 -17.62 -2.39 -0.82
CA ASN A 99 -18.11 -1.85 -2.09
C ASN A 99 -19.23 -2.72 -2.69
N TYR A 100 -19.10 -4.05 -2.66
CA TYR A 100 -20.15 -4.95 -3.13
C TYR A 100 -21.41 -4.89 -2.27
N LEU A 101 -21.29 -4.76 -0.96
CA LEU A 101 -22.43 -4.56 -0.06
C LEU A 101 -23.16 -3.26 -0.36
N LEU A 102 -22.45 -2.14 -0.52
CA LEU A 102 -23.05 -0.86 -0.87
C LEU A 102 -23.77 -0.92 -2.23
N LEU A 103 -23.16 -1.58 -3.21
CA LEU A 103 -23.79 -1.77 -4.52
C LEU A 103 -25.07 -2.61 -4.41
N ALA A 104 -25.05 -3.71 -3.67
CA ALA A 104 -26.22 -4.55 -3.46
C ALA A 104 -27.36 -3.77 -2.77
N PHE A 105 -27.05 -3.01 -1.72
CA PHE A 105 -28.03 -2.15 -1.05
C PHE A 105 -28.62 -1.10 -1.98
N SER A 106 -27.79 -0.46 -2.82
CA SER A 106 -28.27 0.55 -3.75
C SER A 106 -29.22 -0.05 -4.80
N ILE A 107 -28.95 -1.25 -5.31
CA ILE A 107 -29.83 -1.96 -6.25
C ILE A 107 -31.16 -2.30 -5.58
N VAL A 108 -31.17 -2.82 -4.36
CA VAL A 108 -32.39 -3.13 -3.61
C VAL A 108 -33.21 -1.87 -3.36
N MET A 109 -32.61 -0.78 -2.97
CA MET A 109 -33.30 0.49 -2.74
C MET A 109 -33.92 1.04 -4.05
N MET A 110 -33.17 1.02 -5.14
CA MET A 110 -33.69 1.45 -6.44
C MET A 110 -34.85 0.57 -6.93
N SER A 111 -34.74 -0.76 -6.77
CA SER A 111 -35.81 -1.67 -7.17
C SER A 111 -37.13 -1.45 -6.38
N THR A 112 -37.00 -1.17 -5.06
CA THR A 112 -38.19 -0.87 -4.24
C THR A 112 -38.85 0.45 -4.62
N VAL A 113 -38.08 1.46 -5.01
CA VAL A 113 -38.62 2.75 -5.49
C VAL A 113 -39.35 2.56 -6.81
N VAL A 114 -38.75 1.84 -7.76
CA VAL A 114 -39.36 1.55 -9.06
C VAL A 114 -40.65 0.76 -8.88
N ALA A 115 -40.67 -0.31 -8.08
CA ALA A 115 -41.86 -1.10 -7.82
C ALA A 115 -43.01 -0.26 -7.19
N LYS A 116 -42.69 0.65 -6.28
CA LYS A 116 -43.67 1.57 -5.70
C LYS A 116 -44.22 2.56 -6.72
N CYS A 117 -43.40 3.07 -7.64
CA CYS A 117 -43.82 3.95 -8.71
C CYS A 117 -44.74 3.22 -9.70
N GLU A 118 -44.43 2.00 -10.11
CA GLU A 118 -45.28 1.19 -10.99
C GLU A 118 -46.60 0.82 -10.33
N PHE A 119 -46.59 0.44 -9.05
CA PHE A 119 -47.81 0.13 -8.31
C PHE A 119 -48.73 1.36 -8.22
N ARG A 120 -48.16 2.54 -7.96
CA ARG A 120 -48.92 3.79 -7.90
C ARG A 120 -49.53 4.19 -9.25
N ALA A 121 -48.78 4.03 -10.35
CA ALA A 121 -49.22 4.29 -11.69
C ALA A 121 -50.39 3.34 -12.10
N ASN A 122 -50.24 2.05 -11.78
CA ASN A 122 -51.30 1.06 -12.07
C ASN A 122 -52.59 1.30 -11.27
N VAL A 123 -52.47 1.69 -9.99
CA VAL A 123 -53.66 2.04 -9.17
C VAL A 123 -54.37 3.29 -9.74
N HIS A 124 -53.61 4.29 -10.15
CA HIS A 124 -54.16 5.53 -10.70
C HIS A 124 -54.89 5.28 -12.07
N MET A 125 -54.33 4.40 -12.90
CA MET A 125 -54.97 4.02 -14.18
C MET A 125 -56.24 3.23 -13.97
N ARG A 126 -56.32 2.33 -12.99
CA ARG A 126 -57.56 1.57 -12.70
C ARG A 126 -58.69 2.46 -12.19
N VAL A 127 -58.41 3.42 -11.35
CA VAL A 127 -59.41 4.38 -10.86
C VAL A 127 -59.98 5.24 -12.00
N TYR A 128 -59.21 5.49 -13.06
CA TYR A 128 -59.64 6.29 -14.21
C TYR A 128 -60.47 5.50 -15.25
N THR A 129 -60.37 4.16 -15.23
CA THR A 129 -61.13 3.28 -16.13
C THR A 129 -62.51 2.84 -15.57
N ASP A 130 -62.71 3.04 -14.25
CA ASP A 130 -64.00 2.67 -13.58
C ASP A 130 -64.93 3.87 -13.37
N ILE A 131 -64.66 5.04 -14.00
CA ILE A 131 -65.52 6.21 -14.10
C ILE A 131 -66.08 6.35 -15.55
#